data_2c0e5d41b59c508dcebdee3e91c7debb
#
_entry.id   2c0e5d41b59c508dcebdee3e91c7debb
#
_cell.length_a   1.000
_cell.length_b   1.000
_cell.length_c   1.000
_cell.angle_alpha   90.00
_cell.angle_beta   90.00
_cell.angle_gamma   90.00
#
_symmetry.space_group_name_H-M   'P 1'
#
loop_
_entity.id
_entity.type
_entity.pdbx_description
1 polymer ?
#
loop_
_entity_poly.entity_id
_entity_poly.type
_entity_poly.pdbx_seq_one_letter_code
_entity_poly.pdbx_strand_id
1 'polypeptide(L)'
;MGFGALRIVAAWLALSLAAPGAHAADPIPFKIGISAPVVTILPVWMAETGGFYAKEGLKVEVINMEGGTRGLQVLLSGEIQGMHVGLAPALLANVQGADLRLVTSTCNTIPITMFTKPGVTTADLKGKTFGISTFGSETDIATSIVLKQVGLTRQDVTVSQIGGSSQRFGALVAGRIDVAPLIEPAITLAKERGFNPLVDLAAANTPWLFDSVVVNNSYLRRNRDALTRFVKAYIAGAYLALSDEAKAKQVIAQKFRTDDPKVIDATLADFKRLMPRDAAPTVEGARNVIEQLTAIGTDVGRRKVEDYLELGIIAQLKQEGYFAQLEKAYPVK
;
A
#
# COMPACT_ATOMS: atom_id res chain seq x y z
N MET A 1 72.96 -12.73 -64.48
CA MET A 1 71.85 -13.70 -64.26
C MET A 1 71.55 -13.73 -62.75
N GLY A 2 70.47 -13.17 -62.31
CA GLY A 2 70.13 -13.12 -60.93
C GLY A 2 68.69 -12.66 -60.72
N PHE A 3 67.81 -13.59 -60.55
CA PHE A 3 66.38 -13.36 -60.40
C PHE A 3 66.07 -12.82 -58.96
N GLY A 4 65.53 -11.61 -58.88
CA GLY A 4 65.00 -11.04 -57.65
C GLY A 4 63.58 -11.48 -57.40
N ALA A 5 63.35 -12.12 -56.27
CA ALA A 5 62.02 -12.57 -55.81
C ALA A 5 61.28 -11.44 -55.07
N LEU A 6 60.18 -11.00 -55.61
CA LEU A 6 59.25 -9.99 -55.06
C LEU A 6 58.39 -10.66 -53.97
N ARG A 7 58.59 -10.32 -52.70
CA ARG A 7 57.70 -10.72 -51.58
C ARG A 7 56.55 -9.75 -51.42
N ILE A 8 55.34 -10.20 -51.77
CA ILE A 8 54.09 -9.50 -51.50
C ILE A 8 53.69 -9.79 -50.05
N VAL A 9 53.75 -8.77 -49.20
CA VAL A 9 53.21 -8.83 -47.83
C VAL A 9 51.76 -8.42 -47.88
N ALA A 10 50.83 -9.36 -47.74
CA ALA A 10 49.39 -9.09 -47.60
C ALA A 10 49.11 -8.64 -46.17
N ALA A 11 48.85 -7.35 -45.98
CA ALA A 11 48.37 -6.79 -44.70
C ALA A 11 46.87 -7.08 -44.55
N TRP A 12 46.50 -7.96 -43.62
CA TRP A 12 45.13 -8.15 -43.20
C TRP A 12 44.72 -7.03 -42.26
N LEU A 13 43.90 -6.10 -42.76
CA LEU A 13 43.21 -5.11 -41.91
C LEU A 13 42.08 -5.83 -41.17
N ALA A 14 42.28 -6.16 -39.90
CA ALA A 14 41.20 -6.63 -39.01
C ALA A 14 40.31 -5.41 -38.66
N LEU A 15 39.17 -5.30 -39.36
CA LEU A 15 38.13 -4.32 -39.05
C LEU A 15 37.38 -4.82 -37.80
N SER A 16 37.79 -4.33 -36.62
CA SER A 16 37.07 -4.56 -35.36
C SER A 16 35.72 -3.82 -35.47
N LEU A 17 34.65 -4.54 -35.80
CA LEU A 17 33.29 -4.05 -35.57
C LEU A 17 33.09 -3.94 -34.02
N ALA A 18 33.33 -2.75 -33.50
CA ALA A 18 32.84 -2.38 -32.18
C ALA A 18 31.29 -2.43 -32.25
N ALA A 19 30.69 -3.49 -31.73
CA ALA A 19 29.25 -3.53 -31.46
C ALA A 19 28.89 -2.30 -30.63
N PRO A 20 27.91 -1.48 -31.02
CA PRO A 20 27.45 -0.40 -30.16
C PRO A 20 26.99 -1.03 -28.86
N GLY A 21 27.69 -0.71 -27.75
CA GLY A 21 27.28 -1.12 -26.42
C GLY A 21 25.83 -0.70 -26.26
N ALA A 22 24.95 -1.67 -26.03
CA ALA A 22 23.56 -1.39 -25.67
C ALA A 22 23.60 -0.54 -24.38
N HIS A 23 23.48 0.78 -24.54
CA HIS A 23 23.25 1.65 -23.40
C HIS A 23 21.94 1.16 -22.77
N ALA A 24 22.02 0.56 -21.59
CA ALA A 24 20.84 0.29 -20.80
C ALA A 24 20.10 1.65 -20.63
N ALA A 25 18.85 1.70 -21.08
CA ALA A 25 18.04 2.91 -20.93
C ALA A 25 18.03 3.32 -19.45
N ASP A 26 18.14 4.62 -19.18
CA ASP A 26 18.06 5.13 -17.82
C ASP A 26 16.78 4.62 -17.14
N PRO A 27 16.86 4.19 -15.87
CA PRO A 27 15.69 3.67 -15.17
C PRO A 27 14.61 4.75 -15.02
N ILE A 28 13.38 4.39 -15.30
CA ILE A 28 12.22 5.29 -15.22
C ILE A 28 11.99 5.67 -13.75
N PRO A 29 12.00 6.96 -13.39
CA PRO A 29 11.73 7.39 -12.02
C PRO A 29 10.25 7.17 -11.68
N PHE A 30 9.99 6.63 -10.50
CA PHE A 30 8.64 6.43 -9.97
C PHE A 30 8.62 6.72 -8.47
N LYS A 31 7.89 7.75 -8.06
CA LYS A 31 7.70 8.08 -6.65
C LYS A 31 6.35 7.54 -6.16
N ILE A 32 6.37 6.79 -5.07
CA ILE A 32 5.16 6.31 -4.40
C ILE A 32 5.06 6.86 -2.99
N GLY A 33 3.94 7.53 -2.69
CA GLY A 33 3.59 7.91 -1.33
C GLY A 33 3.00 6.73 -0.56
N ILE A 34 3.28 6.64 0.72
CA ILE A 34 2.60 5.74 1.65
C ILE A 34 1.94 6.57 2.75
N SER A 35 0.74 6.17 3.20
CA SER A 35 0.00 6.91 4.23
C SER A 35 0.67 6.83 5.61
N ALA A 36 1.28 5.71 5.94
CA ALA A 36 2.11 5.48 7.13
C ALA A 36 2.86 4.15 6.99
N PRO A 37 3.93 3.91 7.73
CA PRO A 37 4.50 2.58 7.90
C PRO A 37 3.52 1.68 8.65
N VAL A 38 2.88 0.75 7.94
CA VAL A 38 1.96 -0.28 8.45
C VAL A 38 2.17 -1.57 7.67
N VAL A 39 1.64 -2.69 8.16
CA VAL A 39 1.87 -4.02 7.59
C VAL A 39 1.49 -4.12 6.11
N THR A 40 0.47 -3.41 5.66
CA THR A 40 -0.03 -3.44 4.28
C THR A 40 0.95 -2.85 3.25
N ILE A 41 2.00 -2.13 3.70
CA ILE A 41 3.05 -1.57 2.83
C ILE A 41 4.14 -2.61 2.50
N LEU A 42 4.14 -3.76 3.13
CA LEU A 42 5.19 -4.76 2.98
C LEU A 42 5.54 -5.10 1.53
N PRO A 43 4.59 -5.24 0.58
CA PRO A 43 4.91 -5.50 -0.83
C PRO A 43 5.83 -4.44 -1.47
N VAL A 44 5.64 -3.16 -1.12
CA VAL A 44 6.46 -2.05 -1.63
C VAL A 44 7.92 -2.20 -1.20
N TRP A 45 8.15 -2.50 0.08
CA TRP A 45 9.50 -2.68 0.63
C TRP A 45 10.14 -3.98 0.18
N MET A 46 9.36 -5.05 0.05
CA MET A 46 9.85 -6.34 -0.45
C MET A 46 10.21 -6.27 -1.93
N ALA A 47 9.49 -5.46 -2.73
CA ALA A 47 9.85 -5.21 -4.12
C ALA A 47 11.22 -4.48 -4.24
N GLU A 48 11.50 -3.53 -3.37
CA GLU A 48 12.79 -2.87 -3.26
C GLU A 48 13.88 -3.88 -2.85
N THR A 49 13.66 -4.60 -1.75
CA THR A 49 14.61 -5.59 -1.19
C THR A 49 14.92 -6.73 -2.16
N GLY A 50 13.92 -7.18 -2.93
CA GLY A 50 14.06 -8.22 -3.96
C GLY A 50 14.68 -7.72 -5.27
N GLY A 51 14.95 -6.42 -5.39
CA GLY A 51 15.48 -5.81 -6.61
C GLY A 51 14.50 -5.83 -7.78
N PHE A 52 13.19 -6.03 -7.52
CA PHE A 52 12.19 -6.15 -8.58
C PHE A 52 11.95 -4.86 -9.34
N TYR A 53 12.05 -3.71 -8.68
CA TYR A 53 11.96 -2.41 -9.37
C TYR A 53 13.07 -2.24 -10.39
N ALA A 54 14.31 -2.54 -10.02
CA ALA A 54 15.46 -2.46 -10.93
C ALA A 54 15.34 -3.45 -12.10
N LYS A 55 14.83 -4.67 -11.86
CA LYS A 55 14.57 -5.67 -12.91
C LYS A 55 13.54 -5.19 -13.93
N GLU A 56 12.56 -4.41 -13.50
CA GLU A 56 11.56 -3.78 -14.37
C GLU A 56 12.02 -2.42 -14.93
N GLY A 57 13.30 -2.05 -14.74
CA GLY A 57 13.85 -0.78 -15.25
C GLY A 57 13.29 0.47 -14.55
N LEU A 58 12.89 0.35 -13.28
CA LEU A 58 12.35 1.44 -12.48
C LEU A 58 13.34 1.88 -11.40
N LYS A 59 13.38 3.19 -11.14
CA LYS A 59 13.98 3.79 -9.95
C LYS A 59 12.86 4.28 -9.03
N VAL A 60 12.49 3.47 -8.05
CA VAL A 60 11.38 3.77 -7.13
C VAL A 60 11.87 4.50 -5.90
N GLU A 61 11.15 5.56 -5.51
CA GLU A 61 11.33 6.27 -4.25
C GLU A 61 10.05 6.16 -3.43
N VAL A 62 10.16 5.73 -2.17
CA VAL A 62 9.03 5.56 -1.23
C VAL A 62 9.02 6.71 -0.24
N ILE A 63 7.92 7.47 -0.19
CA ILE A 63 7.80 8.69 0.62
C ILE A 63 6.66 8.53 1.63
N ASN A 64 6.96 8.70 2.93
CA ASN A 64 5.94 8.70 3.98
C ASN A 64 5.21 10.04 4.03
N MET A 65 3.88 10.01 3.82
CA MET A 65 3.02 11.19 3.77
C MET A 65 2.33 11.51 5.11
N GLU A 66 2.42 10.59 6.10
CA GLU A 66 1.81 10.73 7.43
C GLU A 66 0.28 10.95 7.40
N GLY A 67 -0.38 10.46 6.36
CA GLY A 67 -1.83 10.51 6.19
C GLY A 67 -2.29 10.29 4.75
N GLY A 68 -3.40 9.56 4.59
CA GLY A 68 -3.93 9.21 3.26
C GLY A 68 -4.37 10.43 2.46
N THR A 69 -5.19 11.29 3.04
CA THR A 69 -5.71 12.50 2.38
C THR A 69 -4.60 13.47 2.00
N ARG A 70 -3.59 13.64 2.88
CA ARG A 70 -2.41 14.47 2.59
C ARG A 70 -1.62 13.91 1.40
N GLY A 71 -1.40 12.59 1.37
CA GLY A 71 -0.72 11.93 0.26
C GLY A 71 -1.47 12.06 -1.08
N LEU A 72 -2.82 12.02 -1.05
CA LEU A 72 -3.62 12.25 -2.25
C LEU A 72 -3.48 13.68 -2.80
N GLN A 73 -3.32 14.70 -1.95
CA GLN A 73 -3.04 16.07 -2.41
C GLN A 73 -1.71 16.13 -3.18
N VAL A 74 -0.67 15.45 -2.68
CA VAL A 74 0.64 15.36 -3.37
C VAL A 74 0.55 14.53 -4.66
N LEU A 75 -0.29 13.49 -4.71
CA LEU A 75 -0.58 12.75 -5.94
C LEU A 75 -1.28 13.64 -6.98
N LEU A 76 -2.23 14.44 -6.56
CA LEU A 76 -2.97 15.34 -7.44
C LEU A 76 -2.12 16.50 -7.97
N SER A 77 -1.11 16.97 -7.22
CA SER A 77 -0.11 17.94 -7.71
C SER A 77 0.82 17.36 -8.79
N GLY A 78 0.90 16.02 -8.89
CA GLY A 78 1.77 15.32 -9.83
C GLY A 78 3.21 15.11 -9.34
N GLU A 79 3.52 15.46 -8.10
CA GLU A 79 4.85 15.28 -7.51
C GLU A 79 5.19 13.80 -7.26
N ILE A 80 4.17 12.95 -7.07
CA ILE A 80 4.28 11.49 -6.99
C ILE A 80 3.41 10.83 -8.05
N GLN A 81 3.78 9.61 -8.47
CA GLN A 81 3.10 8.87 -9.51
C GLN A 81 2.04 7.90 -8.96
N GLY A 82 2.21 7.47 -7.73
CA GLY A 82 1.28 6.61 -7.03
C GLY A 82 1.16 6.94 -5.55
N MET A 83 0.04 6.58 -4.95
CA MET A 83 -0.19 6.70 -3.51
C MET A 83 -0.76 5.38 -2.97
N HIS A 84 -0.13 4.84 -1.93
CA HIS A 84 -0.63 3.66 -1.24
C HIS A 84 -1.67 4.09 -0.19
N VAL A 85 -2.95 3.91 -0.52
CA VAL A 85 -4.09 4.41 0.26
C VAL A 85 -5.37 3.65 -0.16
N GLY A 86 -6.40 3.68 0.66
CA GLY A 86 -7.67 3.02 0.38
C GLY A 86 -8.59 3.77 -0.58
N LEU A 87 -9.70 3.10 -0.93
CA LEU A 87 -10.70 3.67 -1.82
C LEU A 87 -11.45 4.84 -1.18
N ALA A 88 -11.77 4.78 0.11
CA ALA A 88 -12.64 5.78 0.72
C ALA A 88 -12.08 7.22 0.58
N PRO A 89 -10.82 7.55 0.94
CA PRO A 89 -10.27 8.87 0.70
C PRO A 89 -10.11 9.20 -0.80
N ALA A 90 -9.82 8.21 -1.66
CA ALA A 90 -9.73 8.41 -3.10
C ALA A 90 -11.10 8.73 -3.72
N LEU A 91 -12.16 8.08 -3.23
CA LEU A 91 -13.55 8.35 -3.63
C LEU A 91 -13.94 9.78 -3.25
N LEU A 92 -13.67 10.21 -2.02
CA LEU A 92 -13.95 11.58 -1.57
C LEU A 92 -13.23 12.63 -2.43
N ALA A 93 -11.98 12.37 -2.82
CA ALA A 93 -11.25 13.23 -3.75
C ALA A 93 -11.91 13.24 -5.15
N ASN A 94 -12.39 12.09 -5.63
CA ASN A 94 -13.08 11.98 -6.91
C ASN A 94 -14.44 12.71 -6.92
N VAL A 95 -15.17 12.74 -5.80
CA VAL A 95 -16.38 13.55 -5.65
C VAL A 95 -16.06 15.03 -5.78
N GLN A 96 -14.88 15.46 -5.34
CA GLN A 96 -14.39 16.83 -5.47
C GLN A 96 -13.77 17.15 -6.85
N GLY A 97 -13.89 16.24 -7.82
CA GLY A 97 -13.45 16.46 -9.20
C GLY A 97 -12.11 15.82 -9.58
N ALA A 98 -11.47 15.06 -8.68
CA ALA A 98 -10.32 14.24 -9.06
C ALA A 98 -10.74 13.09 -9.99
N ASP A 99 -9.75 12.44 -10.64
CA ASP A 99 -9.95 11.24 -11.44
C ASP A 99 -8.89 10.20 -11.08
N LEU A 100 -9.09 9.59 -9.90
CA LEU A 100 -8.21 8.61 -9.31
C LEU A 100 -8.70 7.19 -9.58
N ARG A 101 -7.75 6.25 -9.78
CA ARG A 101 -7.99 4.82 -10.02
C ARG A 101 -7.15 3.97 -9.07
N LEU A 102 -7.74 2.88 -8.59
CA LEU A 102 -7.05 1.85 -7.82
C LEU A 102 -6.53 0.79 -8.79
N VAL A 103 -5.22 0.50 -8.74
CA VAL A 103 -4.57 -0.44 -9.68
C VAL A 103 -4.13 -1.76 -9.05
N THR A 104 -3.94 -1.78 -7.73
CA THR A 104 -3.66 -2.99 -6.94
C THR A 104 -4.42 -2.93 -5.62
N SER A 105 -4.43 -4.03 -4.87
CA SER A 105 -4.82 -4.03 -3.46
C SER A 105 -3.91 -4.91 -2.62
N THR A 106 -3.55 -4.44 -1.42
CA THR A 106 -2.87 -5.24 -0.39
C THR A 106 -3.86 -5.75 0.64
N CYS A 107 -4.98 -5.05 0.83
CA CYS A 107 -5.94 -5.36 1.87
C CYS A 107 -7.37 -5.08 1.41
N ASN A 108 -8.13 -6.15 1.24
CA ASN A 108 -9.54 -6.10 0.82
C ASN A 108 -10.53 -6.19 2.00
N THR A 109 -10.07 -5.85 3.23
CA THR A 109 -10.87 -5.76 4.45
C THR A 109 -10.42 -4.57 5.28
N ILE A 110 -11.04 -4.31 6.44
CA ILE A 110 -10.63 -3.23 7.36
C ILE A 110 -9.70 -3.81 8.44
N PRO A 111 -8.37 -3.59 8.39
CA PRO A 111 -7.42 -4.17 9.35
C PRO A 111 -7.27 -3.33 10.63
N ILE A 112 -8.33 -2.69 11.08
CA ILE A 112 -8.29 -1.77 12.23
C ILE A 112 -8.90 -2.42 13.46
N THR A 113 -8.20 -2.30 14.59
CA THR A 113 -8.76 -2.47 15.93
C THR A 113 -8.72 -1.14 16.68
N MET A 114 -9.84 -0.72 17.24
CA MET A 114 -9.92 0.44 18.14
C MET A 114 -9.38 0.06 19.50
N PHE A 115 -8.42 0.82 20.02
CA PHE A 115 -7.86 0.60 21.36
C PHE A 115 -8.15 1.76 22.30
N THR A 116 -8.35 1.42 23.58
CA THR A 116 -8.55 2.37 24.67
C THR A 116 -7.69 1.96 25.88
N LYS A 117 -7.67 2.82 26.91
CA LYS A 117 -7.16 2.45 28.23
C LYS A 117 -8.00 1.33 28.86
N PRO A 118 -7.41 0.51 29.74
CA PRO A 118 -8.17 -0.51 30.48
C PRO A 118 -9.40 0.07 31.20
N GLY A 119 -10.49 -0.69 31.20
CA GLY A 119 -11.75 -0.32 31.86
C GLY A 119 -12.67 0.60 31.06
N VAL A 120 -12.24 1.14 29.90
CA VAL A 120 -13.12 1.90 29.00
C VAL A 120 -13.91 0.93 28.12
N THR A 121 -15.22 1.11 28.07
CA THR A 121 -16.16 0.33 27.26
C THR A 121 -16.79 1.19 26.16
N THR A 122 -17.59 0.60 25.29
CA THR A 122 -18.33 1.34 24.25
C THR A 122 -19.34 2.33 24.83
N ALA A 123 -19.83 2.08 26.03
CA ALA A 123 -20.76 3.01 26.74
C ALA A 123 -20.07 4.30 27.22
N ASP A 124 -18.74 4.28 27.36
CA ASP A 124 -17.95 5.39 27.89
C ASP A 124 -17.43 6.34 26.79
N LEU A 125 -17.76 6.12 25.52
CA LEU A 125 -17.15 6.81 24.38
C LEU A 125 -17.62 8.27 24.22
N LYS A 126 -18.77 8.65 24.77
CA LYS A 126 -19.25 10.03 24.72
C LYS A 126 -18.27 10.98 25.42
N GLY A 127 -17.93 12.09 24.75
CA GLY A 127 -16.95 13.06 25.23
C GLY A 127 -15.48 12.64 25.09
N LYS A 128 -15.19 11.42 24.60
CA LYS A 128 -13.81 10.94 24.43
C LYS A 128 -13.13 11.52 23.20
N THR A 129 -11.80 11.54 23.23
CA THR A 129 -10.95 12.00 22.12
C THR A 129 -10.44 10.82 21.30
N PHE A 130 -10.85 10.78 20.03
CA PHE A 130 -10.38 9.80 19.04
C PHE A 130 -9.19 10.37 18.26
N GLY A 131 -8.10 9.62 18.16
CA GLY A 131 -6.97 9.97 17.30
C GLY A 131 -7.11 9.34 15.92
N ILE A 132 -7.05 10.15 14.87
CA ILE A 132 -7.08 9.69 13.47
C ILE A 132 -5.78 10.06 12.74
N SER A 133 -5.55 9.53 11.53
CA SER A 133 -4.39 9.97 10.74
C SER A 133 -4.60 11.38 10.19
N THR A 134 -5.60 11.57 9.35
CA THR A 134 -6.07 12.84 8.80
C THR A 134 -7.58 12.79 8.62
N PHE A 135 -8.26 13.93 8.59
CA PHE A 135 -9.68 13.95 8.23
C PHE A 135 -9.90 13.41 6.81
N GLY A 136 -10.97 12.65 6.62
CA GLY A 136 -11.31 11.96 5.38
C GLY A 136 -10.44 10.74 5.07
N SER A 137 -9.54 10.32 5.98
CA SER A 137 -8.75 9.09 5.84
C SER A 137 -9.54 7.83 6.23
N GLU A 138 -8.97 6.65 5.92
CA GLU A 138 -9.55 5.36 6.32
C GLU A 138 -9.79 5.27 7.84
N THR A 139 -8.90 5.84 8.67
CA THR A 139 -9.07 5.83 10.13
C THR A 139 -10.15 6.79 10.61
N ASP A 140 -10.39 7.87 9.91
CA ASP A 140 -11.50 8.80 10.19
C ASP A 140 -12.84 8.17 9.83
N ILE A 141 -12.91 7.50 8.70
CA ILE A 141 -14.11 6.78 8.25
C ILE A 141 -14.40 5.60 9.17
N ALA A 142 -13.38 4.79 9.53
CA ALA A 142 -13.52 3.72 10.51
C ALA A 142 -14.03 4.24 11.86
N THR A 143 -13.56 5.41 12.31
CA THR A 143 -14.10 6.06 13.52
C THR A 143 -15.59 6.39 13.37
N SER A 144 -16.02 6.95 12.23
CA SER A 144 -17.43 7.26 11.98
C SER A 144 -18.32 6.01 11.91
N ILE A 145 -17.81 4.91 11.33
CA ILE A 145 -18.49 3.62 11.31
C ILE A 145 -18.68 3.09 12.74
N VAL A 146 -17.64 3.11 13.56
CA VAL A 146 -17.71 2.64 14.96
C VAL A 146 -18.67 3.51 15.77
N LEU A 147 -18.59 4.83 15.67
CA LEU A 147 -19.51 5.72 16.36
C LEU A 147 -20.97 5.40 16.02
N LYS A 148 -21.29 5.22 14.72
CA LYS A 148 -22.63 4.82 14.29
C LYS A 148 -23.06 3.47 14.88
N GLN A 149 -22.17 2.47 14.92
CA GLN A 149 -22.48 1.15 15.51
C GLN A 149 -22.85 1.22 16.98
N VAL A 150 -22.28 2.18 17.73
CA VAL A 150 -22.56 2.37 19.15
C VAL A 150 -23.60 3.47 19.43
N GLY A 151 -24.31 3.95 18.39
CA GLY A 151 -25.37 4.96 18.53
C GLY A 151 -24.88 6.37 18.80
N LEU A 152 -23.61 6.68 18.52
CA LEU A 152 -23.00 7.98 18.66
C LEU A 152 -22.77 8.67 17.29
N THR A 153 -22.57 9.97 17.35
CA THR A 153 -22.23 10.81 16.20
C THR A 153 -20.87 11.48 16.39
N ARG A 154 -20.38 12.13 15.37
CA ARG A 154 -19.16 12.94 15.43
C ARG A 154 -19.24 14.10 16.42
N GLN A 155 -20.45 14.58 16.71
CA GLN A 155 -20.69 15.67 17.66
C GLN A 155 -20.60 15.24 19.13
N ASP A 156 -20.73 13.92 19.38
CA ASP A 156 -20.62 13.33 20.72
C ASP A 156 -19.17 13.11 21.19
N VAL A 157 -18.18 13.31 20.32
CA VAL A 157 -16.77 13.02 20.61
C VAL A 157 -15.84 14.12 20.06
N THR A 158 -14.60 14.15 20.54
CA THR A 158 -13.55 14.97 19.94
C THR A 158 -12.73 14.11 18.97
N VAL A 159 -12.38 14.62 17.79
CA VAL A 159 -11.51 13.92 16.84
C VAL A 159 -10.28 14.77 16.55
N SER A 160 -9.10 14.16 16.75
CA SER A 160 -7.80 14.83 16.61
C SER A 160 -6.94 14.15 15.55
N GLN A 161 -6.33 14.94 14.67
CA GLN A 161 -5.35 14.44 13.72
C GLN A 161 -4.01 14.18 14.44
N ILE A 162 -3.56 12.93 14.44
CA ILE A 162 -2.35 12.49 15.15
C ILE A 162 -1.29 11.96 14.17
N GLY A 163 -1.71 11.42 13.01
CA GLY A 163 -0.80 10.80 12.05
C GLY A 163 -0.86 9.28 12.02
N GLY A 164 0.27 8.61 11.76
CA GLY A 164 0.37 7.16 11.57
C GLY A 164 -0.01 6.32 12.80
N SER A 165 -0.11 4.99 12.61
CA SER A 165 -0.55 4.05 13.65
C SER A 165 0.34 4.10 14.90
N SER A 166 1.67 4.16 14.72
CA SER A 166 2.63 4.28 15.85
C SER A 166 2.50 5.62 16.60
N GLN A 167 2.21 6.71 15.87
CA GLN A 167 2.01 8.03 16.49
C GLN A 167 0.70 8.05 17.32
N ARG A 168 -0.38 7.45 16.80
CA ARG A 168 -1.65 7.30 17.53
C ARG A 168 -1.48 6.44 18.78
N PHE A 169 -0.73 5.33 18.66
CA PHE A 169 -0.40 4.50 19.83
C PHE A 169 0.40 5.29 20.86
N GLY A 170 1.42 6.03 20.46
CA GLY A 170 2.17 6.92 21.35
C GLY A 170 1.30 7.99 22.03
N ALA A 171 0.32 8.56 21.30
CA ALA A 171 -0.62 9.53 21.86
C ALA A 171 -1.59 8.89 22.87
N LEU A 172 -2.04 7.65 22.61
CA LEU A 172 -2.86 6.86 23.53
C LEU A 172 -2.08 6.53 24.83
N VAL A 173 -0.84 6.09 24.72
CA VAL A 173 0.06 5.83 25.87
C VAL A 173 0.26 7.09 26.70
N ALA A 174 0.50 8.23 26.05
CA ALA A 174 0.67 9.52 26.71
C ALA A 174 -0.64 10.12 27.27
N GLY A 175 -1.79 9.49 27.02
CA GLY A 175 -3.09 9.99 27.46
C GLY A 175 -3.58 11.25 26.74
N ARG A 176 -3.00 11.57 25.58
CA ARG A 176 -3.43 12.71 24.75
C ARG A 176 -4.70 12.43 23.94
N ILE A 177 -4.99 11.14 23.73
CA ILE A 177 -6.23 10.63 23.13
C ILE A 177 -6.75 9.48 23.99
N ASP A 178 -8.03 9.20 23.91
CA ASP A 178 -8.70 8.12 24.64
C ASP A 178 -8.89 6.87 23.78
N VAL A 179 -9.08 7.06 22.47
CA VAL A 179 -9.32 5.97 21.51
C VAL A 179 -8.37 6.11 20.31
N ALA A 180 -7.71 5.00 19.98
CA ALA A 180 -6.79 4.90 18.85
C ALA A 180 -7.20 3.77 17.90
N PRO A 181 -7.55 4.06 16.63
CA PRO A 181 -7.60 3.06 15.57
C PRO A 181 -6.17 2.64 15.22
N LEU A 182 -5.83 1.37 15.48
CA LEU A 182 -4.51 0.82 15.27
C LEU A 182 -4.52 -0.29 14.22
N ILE A 183 -3.36 -0.48 13.58
CA ILE A 183 -3.04 -1.51 12.60
C ILE A 183 -1.69 -2.09 13.02
N GLU A 184 -1.39 -3.37 12.68
CA GLU A 184 -0.08 -3.95 13.00
C GLU A 184 1.09 -3.11 12.45
N PRO A 185 2.17 -3.01 13.20
CA PRO A 185 2.51 -3.69 14.47
C PRO A 185 1.95 -3.02 15.75
N ALA A 186 1.26 -1.89 15.67
CA ALA A 186 0.80 -1.15 16.84
C ALA A 186 -0.31 -1.89 17.63
N ILE A 187 -1.06 -2.80 17.00
CA ILE A 187 -2.04 -3.65 17.67
C ILE A 187 -1.36 -4.55 18.69
N THR A 188 -0.32 -5.27 18.27
CA THR A 188 0.43 -6.16 19.16
C THR A 188 1.10 -5.37 20.28
N LEU A 189 1.73 -4.25 19.99
CA LEU A 189 2.33 -3.37 21.00
C LEU A 189 1.31 -2.84 22.02
N ALA A 190 0.10 -2.51 21.58
CA ALA A 190 -0.95 -2.06 22.48
C ALA A 190 -1.44 -3.19 23.42
N LYS A 191 -1.64 -4.40 22.87
CA LYS A 191 -2.00 -5.59 23.66
C LYS A 191 -0.94 -5.91 24.71
N GLU A 192 0.34 -5.91 24.37
CA GLU A 192 1.43 -6.19 25.30
C GLU A 192 1.55 -5.15 26.42
N ARG A 193 1.14 -3.91 26.17
CA ARG A 193 1.09 -2.85 27.18
C ARG A 193 -0.24 -2.81 27.96
N GLY A 194 -1.12 -3.80 27.77
CA GLY A 194 -2.36 -3.94 28.52
C GLY A 194 -3.47 -2.96 28.10
N PHE A 195 -3.37 -2.34 26.92
CA PHE A 195 -4.47 -1.54 26.38
C PHE A 195 -5.63 -2.45 25.93
N ASN A 196 -6.86 -1.94 26.05
CA ASN A 196 -8.07 -2.71 25.78
C ASN A 196 -8.46 -2.62 24.29
N PRO A 197 -8.58 -3.74 23.56
CA PRO A 197 -9.21 -3.77 22.25
C PRO A 197 -10.73 -3.55 22.41
N LEU A 198 -11.21 -2.38 22.04
CA LEU A 198 -12.60 -1.97 22.25
C LEU A 198 -13.53 -2.48 21.13
N VAL A 199 -13.13 -2.26 19.88
CA VAL A 199 -13.85 -2.71 18.68
C VAL A 199 -12.84 -3.24 17.68
N ASP A 200 -13.01 -4.48 17.26
CA ASP A 200 -12.17 -5.13 16.26
C ASP A 200 -12.90 -5.19 14.90
N LEU A 201 -12.64 -4.24 14.05
CA LEU A 201 -13.19 -4.21 12.69
C LEU A 201 -12.53 -5.28 11.79
N ALA A 202 -11.31 -5.72 12.13
CA ALA A 202 -10.62 -6.75 11.36
C ALA A 202 -11.30 -8.12 11.53
N ALA A 203 -11.85 -8.40 12.70
CA ALA A 203 -12.57 -9.65 12.98
C ALA A 203 -13.87 -9.79 12.17
N ALA A 204 -14.50 -8.67 11.80
CA ALA A 204 -15.72 -8.68 10.98
C ALA A 204 -15.49 -9.12 9.54
N ASN A 205 -14.23 -9.12 9.08
CA ASN A 205 -13.82 -9.48 7.71
C ASN A 205 -14.69 -8.84 6.62
N THR A 206 -15.16 -7.62 6.88
CA THR A 206 -16.04 -6.87 5.99
C THR A 206 -15.30 -6.54 4.69
N PRO A 207 -15.85 -6.86 3.49
CA PRO A 207 -15.24 -6.49 2.23
C PRO A 207 -15.00 -4.98 2.18
N TRP A 208 -13.78 -4.60 1.83
CA TRP A 208 -13.33 -3.20 1.79
C TRP A 208 -12.18 -3.06 0.79
N LEU A 209 -11.77 -1.88 0.46
CA LEU A 209 -10.51 -1.59 -0.24
C LEU A 209 -9.70 -0.65 0.63
N PHE A 210 -9.06 -1.24 1.66
CA PHE A 210 -8.41 -0.47 2.71
C PHE A 210 -7.06 0.11 2.28
N ASP A 211 -6.28 -0.67 1.55
CA ASP A 211 -4.95 -0.24 1.08
C ASP A 211 -4.69 -0.76 -0.34
N SER A 212 -4.44 0.17 -1.23
CA SER A 212 -4.32 -0.03 -2.67
C SER A 212 -3.31 0.96 -3.24
N VAL A 213 -2.70 0.66 -4.37
CA VAL A 213 -1.97 1.68 -5.13
C VAL A 213 -2.98 2.47 -5.95
N VAL A 214 -3.07 3.75 -5.65
CA VAL A 214 -3.95 4.72 -6.32
C VAL A 214 -3.10 5.61 -7.21
N VAL A 215 -3.57 5.86 -8.42
CA VAL A 215 -2.92 6.71 -9.41
C VAL A 215 -3.90 7.70 -10.02
N ASN A 216 -3.40 8.81 -10.56
CA ASN A 216 -4.20 9.70 -11.37
C ASN A 216 -4.48 9.02 -12.73
N ASN A 217 -5.73 9.01 -13.18
CA ASN A 217 -6.13 8.37 -14.44
C ASN A 217 -5.43 9.00 -15.67
N SER A 218 -5.09 10.28 -15.60
CA SER A 218 -4.31 10.93 -16.64
C SER A 218 -2.87 10.40 -16.72
N TYR A 219 -2.26 10.07 -15.55
CA TYR A 219 -0.96 9.42 -15.49
C TYR A 219 -1.06 7.99 -16.03
N LEU A 220 -2.03 7.19 -15.58
CA LEU A 220 -2.31 5.85 -16.05
C LEU A 220 -2.38 5.78 -17.58
N ARG A 221 -3.15 6.67 -18.21
CA ARG A 221 -3.30 6.68 -19.68
C ARG A 221 -2.02 7.02 -20.42
N ARG A 222 -1.20 7.94 -19.92
CA ARG A 222 0.04 8.37 -20.58
C ARG A 222 1.23 7.45 -20.30
N ASN A 223 1.23 6.75 -19.17
CA ASN A 223 2.40 6.01 -18.67
C ASN A 223 2.04 4.56 -18.30
N ARG A 224 1.12 3.94 -19.08
CA ARG A 224 0.62 2.59 -18.77
C ARG A 224 1.74 1.55 -18.66
N ASP A 225 2.77 1.63 -19.51
CA ASP A 225 3.92 0.72 -19.44
C ASP A 225 4.69 0.85 -18.12
N ALA A 226 5.07 2.06 -17.72
CA ALA A 226 5.76 2.29 -16.44
C ALA A 226 4.93 1.81 -15.24
N LEU A 227 3.61 2.05 -15.27
CA LEU A 227 2.71 1.58 -14.23
C LEU A 227 2.58 0.05 -14.23
N THR A 228 2.51 -0.60 -15.39
CA THR A 228 2.48 -2.06 -15.50
C THR A 228 3.76 -2.68 -14.93
N ARG A 229 4.93 -2.11 -15.23
CA ARG A 229 6.22 -2.51 -14.64
C ARG A 229 6.23 -2.36 -13.11
N PHE A 230 5.69 -1.25 -12.60
CA PHE A 230 5.55 -1.03 -11.16
C PHE A 230 4.65 -2.09 -10.53
N VAL A 231 3.48 -2.38 -11.11
CA VAL A 231 2.54 -3.39 -10.62
C VAL A 231 3.16 -4.78 -10.64
N LYS A 232 3.91 -5.15 -11.68
CA LYS A 232 4.68 -6.40 -11.73
C LYS A 232 5.65 -6.53 -10.56
N ALA A 233 6.49 -5.52 -10.37
CA ALA A 233 7.46 -5.49 -9.28
C ALA A 233 6.78 -5.56 -7.90
N TYR A 234 5.66 -4.83 -7.72
CA TYR A 234 4.85 -4.83 -6.51
C TYR A 234 4.30 -6.22 -6.18
N ILE A 235 3.70 -6.91 -7.17
CA ILE A 235 3.18 -8.27 -7.02
C ILE A 235 4.31 -9.24 -6.70
N ALA A 236 5.47 -9.15 -7.38
CA ALA A 236 6.64 -9.97 -7.06
C ALA A 236 7.13 -9.74 -5.62
N GLY A 237 7.09 -8.50 -5.13
CA GLY A 237 7.39 -8.17 -3.72
C GLY A 237 6.42 -8.84 -2.75
N ALA A 238 5.12 -8.86 -3.07
CA ALA A 238 4.12 -9.58 -2.28
C ALA A 238 4.38 -11.09 -2.23
N TYR A 239 4.67 -11.71 -3.37
CA TYR A 239 5.01 -13.14 -3.44
C TYR A 239 6.29 -13.47 -2.66
N LEU A 240 7.32 -12.62 -2.74
CA LEU A 240 8.54 -12.77 -1.93
C LEU A 240 8.23 -12.68 -0.43
N ALA A 241 7.36 -11.75 -0.01
CA ALA A 241 6.95 -11.63 1.39
C ALA A 241 6.19 -12.87 1.89
N LEU A 242 5.38 -13.49 1.03
CA LEU A 242 4.58 -14.67 1.36
C LEU A 242 5.40 -15.96 1.37
N SER A 243 6.49 -16.05 0.60
CA SER A 243 7.29 -17.27 0.41
C SER A 243 8.57 -17.32 1.26
N ASP A 244 9.24 -16.17 1.46
CA ASP A 244 10.50 -16.04 2.22
C ASP A 244 10.25 -15.34 3.56
N GLU A 245 9.78 -16.11 4.55
CA GLU A 245 9.49 -15.59 5.89
C GLU A 245 10.69 -14.92 6.55
N ALA A 246 11.89 -15.46 6.38
CA ALA A 246 13.09 -14.92 7.01
C ALA A 246 13.38 -13.50 6.49
N LYS A 247 13.30 -13.31 5.18
CA LYS A 247 13.49 -12.01 4.55
C LYS A 247 12.36 -11.04 4.89
N ALA A 248 11.10 -11.49 4.91
CA ALA A 248 9.97 -10.69 5.31
C ALA A 248 10.10 -10.20 6.76
N LYS A 249 10.47 -11.07 7.71
CA LYS A 249 10.75 -10.71 9.10
C LYS A 249 11.89 -9.71 9.23
N GLN A 250 12.98 -9.88 8.47
CA GLN A 250 14.09 -8.94 8.45
C GLN A 250 13.64 -7.54 7.98
N VAL A 251 12.84 -7.46 6.91
CA VAL A 251 12.30 -6.19 6.41
C VAL A 251 11.34 -5.56 7.43
N ILE A 252 10.47 -6.35 8.05
CA ILE A 252 9.57 -5.90 9.12
C ILE A 252 10.40 -5.31 10.28
N ALA A 253 11.38 -6.04 10.79
CA ALA A 253 12.26 -5.58 11.88
C ALA A 253 12.91 -4.24 11.55
N GLN A 254 13.47 -4.10 10.34
CA GLN A 254 14.12 -2.89 9.88
C GLN A 254 13.16 -1.71 9.71
N LYS A 255 12.04 -1.92 9.01
CA LYS A 255 11.11 -0.83 8.66
C LYS A 255 10.30 -0.34 9.86
N PHE A 256 10.01 -1.21 10.82
CA PHE A 256 9.32 -0.84 12.08
C PHE A 256 10.29 -0.57 13.24
N ARG A 257 11.60 -0.78 13.05
CA ARG A 257 12.64 -0.57 14.06
C ARG A 257 12.35 -1.33 15.36
N THR A 258 12.04 -2.62 15.22
CA THR A 258 11.75 -3.53 16.33
C THR A 258 12.59 -4.80 16.20
N ASP A 259 13.05 -5.32 17.34
CA ASP A 259 13.72 -6.63 17.48
C ASP A 259 12.85 -7.64 18.23
N ASP A 260 11.64 -7.23 18.65
CA ASP A 260 10.71 -8.11 19.36
C ASP A 260 10.12 -9.16 18.39
N PRO A 261 10.44 -10.46 18.59
CA PRO A 261 9.98 -11.52 17.71
C PRO A 261 8.45 -11.65 17.69
N LYS A 262 7.76 -11.36 18.79
CA LYS A 262 6.30 -11.45 18.86
C LYS A 262 5.64 -10.39 17.95
N VAL A 263 6.17 -9.17 17.99
CA VAL A 263 5.71 -8.07 17.14
C VAL A 263 5.96 -8.39 15.66
N ILE A 264 7.16 -8.91 15.35
CA ILE A 264 7.55 -9.28 13.99
C ILE A 264 6.67 -10.41 13.46
N ASP A 265 6.47 -11.46 14.26
CA ASP A 265 5.68 -12.65 13.87
C ASP A 265 4.20 -12.30 13.69
N ALA A 266 3.62 -11.53 14.60
CA ALA A 266 2.23 -11.07 14.50
C ALA A 266 2.02 -10.18 13.27
N THR A 267 2.97 -9.28 12.98
CA THR A 267 2.93 -8.42 11.79
C THR A 267 2.97 -9.24 10.51
N LEU A 268 3.85 -10.23 10.42
CA LEU A 268 3.92 -11.10 9.25
C LEU A 268 2.67 -11.99 9.10
N ALA A 269 2.15 -12.51 10.21
CA ALA A 269 0.93 -13.32 10.20
C ALA A 269 -0.27 -12.49 9.71
N ASP A 270 -0.39 -11.23 10.15
CA ASP A 270 -1.44 -10.32 9.69
C ASP A 270 -1.28 -10.00 8.19
N PHE A 271 -0.06 -9.74 7.71
CA PHE A 271 0.20 -9.57 6.28
C PHE A 271 -0.29 -10.77 5.45
N LYS A 272 0.05 -11.98 5.86
CA LYS A 272 -0.36 -13.23 5.17
C LYS A 272 -1.88 -13.38 5.12
N ARG A 273 -2.58 -12.95 6.16
CA ARG A 273 -4.04 -12.95 6.23
C ARG A 273 -4.69 -11.91 5.32
N LEU A 274 -4.08 -10.73 5.22
CA LEU A 274 -4.66 -9.57 4.53
C LEU A 274 -4.39 -9.57 3.02
N MET A 275 -3.22 -10.04 2.59
CA MET A 275 -2.76 -9.92 1.21
C MET A 275 -3.51 -10.83 0.25
N PRO A 276 -4.31 -10.29 -0.68
CA PRO A 276 -4.91 -11.08 -1.75
C PRO A 276 -3.83 -11.58 -2.71
N ARG A 277 -3.85 -12.87 -3.07
CA ARG A 277 -2.80 -13.49 -3.89
C ARG A 277 -2.62 -12.85 -5.26
N ASP A 278 -3.68 -12.35 -5.84
CA ASP A 278 -3.64 -11.68 -7.14
C ASP A 278 -3.44 -10.16 -7.05
N ALA A 279 -3.29 -9.62 -5.83
CA ALA A 279 -3.16 -8.20 -5.56
C ALA A 279 -4.27 -7.34 -6.24
N ALA A 280 -5.44 -7.94 -6.51
CA ALA A 280 -6.52 -7.27 -7.21
C ALA A 280 -7.47 -6.55 -6.24
N PRO A 281 -7.85 -5.31 -6.55
CA PRO A 281 -8.97 -4.67 -5.87
C PRO A 281 -10.27 -5.34 -6.28
N THR A 282 -11.20 -5.52 -5.32
CA THR A 282 -12.48 -6.20 -5.55
C THR A 282 -13.62 -5.22 -5.79
N VAL A 283 -14.52 -5.56 -6.73
CA VAL A 283 -15.76 -4.79 -6.98
C VAL A 283 -16.66 -4.81 -5.74
N GLU A 284 -16.72 -5.93 -5.04
CA GLU A 284 -17.47 -6.08 -3.80
C GLU A 284 -16.98 -5.12 -2.71
N GLY A 285 -15.66 -5.07 -2.48
CA GLY A 285 -15.05 -4.15 -1.53
C GLY A 285 -15.32 -2.69 -1.89
N ALA A 286 -15.25 -2.34 -3.18
CA ALA A 286 -15.56 -0.98 -3.64
C ALA A 286 -17.03 -0.62 -3.43
N ARG A 287 -17.95 -1.55 -3.70
CA ARG A 287 -19.40 -1.35 -3.46
C ARG A 287 -19.69 -1.12 -1.99
N ASN A 288 -19.12 -1.94 -1.12
CA ASN A 288 -19.32 -1.80 0.31
C ASN A 288 -18.72 -0.49 0.88
N VAL A 289 -17.58 -0.02 0.36
CA VAL A 289 -17.06 1.32 0.71
C VAL A 289 -18.10 2.41 0.41
N ILE A 290 -18.72 2.38 -0.77
CA ILE A 290 -19.75 3.33 -1.17
C ILE A 290 -20.98 3.23 -0.26
N GLU A 291 -21.46 2.02 0.03
CA GLU A 291 -22.59 1.78 0.92
C GLU A 291 -22.36 2.30 2.33
N GLN A 292 -21.19 2.01 2.91
CA GLN A 292 -20.86 2.45 4.27
C GLN A 292 -20.67 3.98 4.35
N LEU A 293 -20.02 4.59 3.36
CA LEU A 293 -19.91 6.05 3.29
C LEU A 293 -21.28 6.72 3.20
N THR A 294 -22.18 6.19 2.35
CA THR A 294 -23.57 6.65 2.25
C THR A 294 -24.30 6.49 3.58
N ALA A 295 -24.10 5.35 4.25
CA ALA A 295 -24.74 5.05 5.53
C ALA A 295 -24.32 5.99 6.65
N ILE A 296 -23.12 6.56 6.62
CA ILE A 296 -22.66 7.58 7.57
C ILE A 296 -22.96 9.01 7.09
N GLY A 297 -23.76 9.18 6.03
CA GLY A 297 -24.20 10.49 5.53
C GLY A 297 -23.19 11.22 4.65
N THR A 298 -22.19 10.50 4.09
CA THR A 298 -21.18 11.08 3.22
C THR A 298 -21.66 11.09 1.76
N ASP A 299 -21.45 12.22 1.06
CA ASP A 299 -21.68 12.26 -0.39
C ASP A 299 -20.64 11.39 -1.11
N VAL A 300 -21.11 10.41 -1.85
CA VAL A 300 -20.29 9.47 -2.64
C VAL A 300 -20.33 9.76 -4.14
N GLY A 301 -21.03 10.79 -4.56
CA GLY A 301 -21.24 11.13 -5.97
C GLY A 301 -22.08 10.09 -6.73
N ARG A 302 -21.93 10.09 -8.07
CA ARG A 302 -22.75 9.23 -8.97
C ARG A 302 -21.94 8.32 -9.89
N ARG A 303 -20.63 8.21 -9.67
CA ARG A 303 -19.77 7.33 -10.49
C ARG A 303 -20.12 5.87 -10.24
N LYS A 304 -20.01 5.04 -11.28
CA LYS A 304 -20.13 3.59 -11.14
C LYS A 304 -18.93 3.04 -10.36
N VAL A 305 -19.12 1.92 -9.69
CA VAL A 305 -18.06 1.23 -8.91
C VAL A 305 -16.84 0.95 -9.78
N GLU A 306 -17.05 0.50 -11.00
CA GLU A 306 -16.01 0.14 -11.96
C GLU A 306 -15.14 1.36 -12.36
N ASP A 307 -15.71 2.58 -12.25
CA ASP A 307 -14.98 3.81 -12.57
C ASP A 307 -13.90 4.17 -11.54
N TYR A 308 -13.83 3.48 -10.42
CA TYR A 308 -12.77 3.65 -9.42
C TYR A 308 -11.63 2.65 -9.57
N LEU A 309 -11.81 1.59 -10.38
CA LEU A 309 -10.91 0.45 -10.47
C LEU A 309 -10.20 0.40 -11.84
N GLU A 310 -8.92 0.05 -11.84
CA GLU A 310 -8.17 -0.34 -13.03
C GLU A 310 -7.78 -1.81 -12.90
N LEU A 311 -8.59 -2.68 -13.46
CA LEU A 311 -8.39 -4.14 -13.39
C LEU A 311 -7.64 -4.70 -14.59
N GLY A 312 -7.47 -3.90 -15.64
CA GLY A 312 -6.90 -4.35 -16.92
C GLY A 312 -5.42 -4.73 -16.83
N ILE A 313 -4.63 -4.06 -15.98
CA ILE A 313 -3.21 -4.39 -15.79
C ILE A 313 -3.08 -5.80 -15.16
N ILE A 314 -3.83 -6.07 -14.10
CA ILE A 314 -3.78 -7.38 -13.43
C ILE A 314 -4.34 -8.47 -14.35
N ALA A 315 -5.43 -8.19 -15.08
CA ALA A 315 -5.98 -9.13 -16.06
C ALA A 315 -4.97 -9.46 -17.17
N GLN A 316 -4.27 -8.46 -17.69
CA GLN A 316 -3.19 -8.64 -18.66
C GLN A 316 -2.08 -9.55 -18.10
N LEU A 317 -1.60 -9.27 -16.88
CA LEU A 317 -0.54 -10.08 -16.24
C LEU A 317 -0.99 -11.54 -15.99
N LYS A 318 -2.28 -11.77 -15.69
CA LYS A 318 -2.85 -13.11 -15.60
C LYS A 318 -2.80 -13.83 -16.96
N GLN A 319 -3.19 -13.15 -18.04
CA GLN A 319 -3.17 -13.71 -19.40
C GLN A 319 -1.75 -14.01 -19.90
N GLU A 320 -0.77 -13.18 -19.52
CA GLU A 320 0.65 -13.39 -19.82
C GLU A 320 1.29 -14.52 -18.99
N GLY A 321 0.56 -15.15 -18.06
CA GLY A 321 1.06 -16.22 -17.20
C GLY A 321 2.01 -15.76 -16.10
N TYR A 322 2.04 -14.46 -15.81
CA TYR A 322 2.97 -13.87 -14.83
C TYR A 322 2.80 -14.47 -13.43
N PHE A 323 1.55 -14.69 -12.99
CA PHE A 323 1.26 -15.28 -11.68
C PHE A 323 1.79 -16.73 -11.58
N ALA A 324 1.62 -17.54 -12.62
CA ALA A 324 2.17 -18.90 -12.65
C ALA A 324 3.71 -18.91 -12.58
N GLN A 325 4.37 -17.93 -13.21
CA GLN A 325 5.82 -17.75 -13.08
C GLN A 325 6.21 -17.39 -11.63
N LEU A 326 5.46 -16.51 -10.98
CA LEU A 326 5.71 -16.14 -9.57
C LEU A 326 5.48 -17.31 -8.62
N GLU A 327 4.39 -18.07 -8.78
CA GLU A 327 4.11 -19.26 -7.97
C GLU A 327 5.22 -20.32 -8.07
N LYS A 328 5.80 -20.49 -9.25
CA LYS A 328 6.94 -21.37 -9.46
C LYS A 328 8.23 -20.83 -8.80
N ALA A 329 8.48 -19.51 -8.90
CA ALA A 329 9.70 -18.90 -8.39
C ALA A 329 9.63 -18.65 -6.86
N TYR A 330 8.46 -18.39 -6.34
CA TYR A 330 8.17 -18.02 -4.95
C TYR A 330 6.98 -18.87 -4.44
N PRO A 331 7.15 -20.17 -4.21
CA PRO A 331 6.07 -21.05 -3.78
C PRO A 331 5.59 -20.64 -2.39
N VAL A 332 4.33 -20.23 -2.31
CA VAL A 332 3.68 -19.87 -1.04
C VAL A 332 3.20 -21.17 -0.39
N LYS A 333 3.75 -21.48 0.79
CA LYS A 333 3.42 -22.67 1.60
C LYS A 333 2.08 -22.52 2.32
#